data_9994f1ca41be5102cd47dcf5e25c53aa
#
_entry.id   9994f1ca41be5102cd47dcf5e25c53aa
#
_cell.length_a   1.000
_cell.length_b   1.000
_cell.length_c   1.000
_cell.angle_alpha   90.00
_cell.angle_beta   90.00
_cell.angle_gamma   90.00
#
_symmetry.space_group_name_H-M   'P 1'
#
loop_
_entity.id
_entity.type
_entity.pdbx_description
1 polymer ?
#
loop_
_entity_poly.entity_id
_entity_poly.type
_entity_poly.pdbx_seq_one_letter_code
_entity_poly.pdbx_strand_id
1 'polypeptide(L)'
;NGKPTPEQLAQLEQGIQLDDGMTAPAKAALVEGAEAKRALSMLEVPPAVPDHEPNGSVPSPQRAAILRKRSQQRAVVRVVLREGRKRQVKRMLSAIKHGVLALHRDSFGPIELGDLPRGQWRELTPEEVAALHASIK
;
A
#
# COMPACT_ATOMS: atom_id res chain seq x y z
N ASN A 1 -5.29 7.66 0.12
CA ASN A 1 -5.83 8.94 -0.28
C ASN A 1 -5.89 9.88 0.92
N GLY A 2 -5.19 11.00 0.85
CA GLY A 2 -4.96 11.87 1.98
C GLY A 2 -3.82 11.38 2.88
N LYS A 3 -3.40 12.21 3.83
CA LYS A 3 -2.32 11.90 4.75
C LYS A 3 -2.88 11.36 6.06
N PRO A 4 -2.58 10.09 6.44
CA PRO A 4 -3.02 9.55 7.72
C PRO A 4 -2.45 10.34 8.91
N THR A 5 -3.26 10.47 9.96
CA THR A 5 -2.80 11.07 11.22
C THR A 5 -2.02 10.03 12.04
N PRO A 6 -1.18 10.49 13.00
CA PRO A 6 -0.50 9.55 13.91
C PRO A 6 -1.47 8.62 14.65
N GLU A 7 -2.66 9.10 15.02
CA GLU A 7 -3.68 8.30 15.69
C GLU A 7 -4.22 7.19 14.75
N GLN A 8 -4.41 7.51 13.46
CA GLN A 8 -4.86 6.54 12.48
C GLN A 8 -3.80 5.46 12.26
N LEU A 9 -2.53 5.83 12.19
CA LEU A 9 -1.44 4.86 12.08
C LEU A 9 -1.36 3.97 13.32
N ALA A 10 -1.57 4.54 14.51
CA ALA A 10 -1.62 3.77 15.74
C ALA A 10 -2.77 2.76 15.74
N GLN A 11 -3.92 3.12 15.18
CA GLN A 11 -5.05 2.18 15.03
C GLN A 11 -4.66 0.99 14.16
N LEU A 12 -3.93 1.23 13.06
CA LEU A 12 -3.43 0.14 12.22
C LEU A 12 -2.50 -0.79 12.99
N GLU A 13 -1.62 -0.22 13.80
CA GLU A 13 -0.66 -1.01 14.58
C GLU A 13 -1.31 -1.84 15.67
N GLN A 14 -2.36 -1.33 16.31
CA GLN A 14 -3.09 -2.02 17.36
C GLN A 14 -4.04 -3.09 16.84
N GLY A 15 -4.46 -2.97 15.60
CA GLY A 15 -5.42 -3.85 14.95
C GLY A 15 -6.71 -3.14 14.61
N ILE A 16 -7.35 -3.60 13.55
CA ILE A 16 -8.59 -3.03 13.02
C ILE A 16 -9.65 -4.12 12.98
N GLN A 17 -10.86 -3.79 13.42
CA GLN A 17 -11.99 -4.71 13.30
C GLN A 17 -12.48 -4.74 11.85
N LEU A 18 -12.35 -5.90 11.23
CA LEU A 18 -12.85 -6.16 9.88
C LEU A 18 -14.02 -7.15 9.95
N ASP A 19 -14.65 -7.42 8.81
CA ASP A 19 -15.76 -8.35 8.71
C ASP A 19 -15.40 -9.76 9.20
N ASP A 20 -14.16 -10.16 8.99
CA ASP A 20 -13.65 -11.48 9.37
C ASP A 20 -12.88 -11.46 10.70
N GLY A 21 -13.05 -10.40 11.49
CA GLY A 21 -12.48 -10.28 12.82
C GLY A 21 -11.41 -9.22 12.95
N MET A 22 -10.82 -9.14 14.14
CA MET A 22 -9.77 -8.17 14.46
C MET A 22 -8.46 -8.56 13.78
N THR A 23 -7.76 -7.59 13.19
CA THR A 23 -6.45 -7.85 12.59
C THR A 23 -5.39 -7.99 13.66
N ALA A 24 -4.34 -8.78 13.36
CA ALA A 24 -3.19 -8.90 14.23
C ALA A 24 -2.42 -7.57 14.31
N PRO A 25 -1.66 -7.32 15.40
CA PRO A 25 -0.82 -6.14 15.47
C PRO A 25 0.13 -6.04 14.27
N ALA A 26 0.31 -4.83 13.78
CA ALA A 26 1.13 -4.54 12.60
C ALA A 26 2.03 -3.35 12.88
N LYS A 27 2.90 -3.03 11.93
CA LYS A 27 3.69 -1.80 11.96
C LYS A 27 3.26 -0.93 10.79
N ALA A 28 3.08 0.36 11.04
CA ALA A 28 2.69 1.31 10.01
C ALA A 28 3.45 2.63 10.21
N ALA A 29 3.97 3.18 9.13
CA ALA A 29 4.72 4.42 9.17
C ALA A 29 4.53 5.20 7.88
N LEU A 30 4.48 6.53 7.99
CA LEU A 30 4.53 7.40 6.81
C LEU A 30 5.94 7.37 6.23
N VAL A 31 6.00 7.32 4.90
CA VAL A 31 7.25 7.42 4.15
C VAL A 31 7.30 8.81 3.55
N GLU A 32 8.37 9.54 3.79
CA GLU A 32 8.53 10.92 3.35
C GLU A 32 9.87 11.14 2.65
N GLY A 33 10.02 12.28 1.97
CA GLY A 33 11.27 12.69 1.34
C GLY A 33 11.69 11.79 0.17
N ALA A 34 12.99 11.49 0.11
CA ALA A 34 13.56 10.68 -0.98
C ALA A 34 13.02 9.26 -1.02
N GLU A 35 12.72 8.67 0.15
CA GLU A 35 12.12 7.33 0.22
C GLU A 35 10.73 7.31 -0.40
N ALA A 36 9.93 8.35 -0.16
CA ALA A 36 8.60 8.47 -0.75
C ALA A 36 8.69 8.57 -2.27
N LYS A 37 9.62 9.37 -2.80
CA LYS A 37 9.84 9.47 -4.24
C LYS A 37 10.23 8.14 -4.86
N ARG A 38 11.12 7.40 -4.20
CA ARG A 38 11.55 6.08 -4.65
C ARG A 38 10.39 5.08 -4.65
N ALA A 39 9.60 5.10 -3.58
CA ALA A 39 8.42 4.24 -3.48
C ALA A 39 7.40 4.57 -4.56
N LEU A 40 7.14 5.84 -4.81
CA LEU A 40 6.20 6.28 -5.85
C LEU A 40 6.63 5.83 -7.24
N SER A 41 7.94 5.74 -7.51
CA SER A 41 8.43 5.23 -8.79
C SER A 41 8.15 3.75 -9.00
N MET A 42 8.01 2.98 -7.92
CA MET A 42 7.68 1.56 -7.95
C MET A 42 6.17 1.30 -7.99
N LEU A 43 5.38 2.27 -7.57
CA LEU A 43 3.92 2.17 -7.50
C LEU A 43 3.29 2.66 -8.81
N GLU A 44 2.28 1.94 -9.30
CA GLU A 44 1.46 2.41 -10.41
C GLU A 44 0.33 3.28 -9.88
N VAL A 45 0.66 4.53 -9.56
CA VAL A 45 -0.32 5.47 -9.03
C VAL A 45 -1.20 5.97 -10.18
N PRO A 46 -2.54 5.92 -10.04
CA PRO A 46 -3.43 6.44 -11.07
C PRO A 46 -3.17 7.93 -11.32
N PRO A 47 -3.42 8.43 -12.56
CA PRO A 47 -3.28 9.84 -12.84
C PRO A 47 -4.20 10.67 -11.96
N ALA A 48 -3.79 11.90 -11.66
CA ALA A 48 -4.58 12.81 -10.84
C ALA A 48 -5.97 13.06 -11.44
N VAL A 49 -6.00 13.20 -12.77
CA VAL A 49 -7.23 13.39 -13.55
C VAL A 49 -7.31 12.27 -14.55
N PRO A 50 -8.27 11.36 -14.44
CA PRO A 50 -8.44 10.29 -15.43
C PRO A 50 -9.00 10.85 -16.73
N ASP A 51 -8.78 10.12 -17.85
CA ASP A 51 -9.37 10.49 -19.12
C ASP A 51 -10.89 10.41 -19.08
N HIS A 52 -11.43 9.44 -18.31
CA HIS A 52 -12.87 9.24 -18.16
C HIS A 52 -13.17 8.90 -16.70
N GLU A 53 -14.33 9.38 -16.21
CA GLU A 53 -14.90 8.96 -14.94
C GLU A 53 -15.42 7.52 -15.02
N PRO A 54 -15.70 6.85 -13.87
CA PRO A 54 -16.25 5.49 -13.87
C PRO A 54 -17.54 5.32 -14.67
N ASN A 55 -18.32 6.40 -14.84
CA ASN A 55 -19.55 6.39 -15.64
C ASN A 55 -19.28 6.63 -17.14
N GLY A 56 -18.02 6.74 -17.57
CA GLY A 56 -17.64 6.95 -18.96
C GLY A 56 -17.57 8.41 -19.39
N SER A 57 -17.96 9.37 -18.57
CA SER A 57 -17.93 10.79 -18.89
C SER A 57 -16.51 11.36 -18.75
N VAL A 58 -16.22 12.43 -19.52
CA VAL A 58 -14.97 13.18 -19.38
C VAL A 58 -15.11 14.16 -18.20
N PRO A 59 -14.12 14.22 -17.27
CA PRO A 59 -14.21 15.15 -16.15
C PRO A 59 -14.32 16.60 -16.62
N SER A 60 -15.24 17.36 -16.01
CA SER A 60 -15.37 18.80 -16.26
C SER A 60 -14.12 19.53 -15.74
N PRO A 61 -13.84 20.79 -16.18
CA PRO A 61 -12.75 21.56 -15.64
C PRO A 61 -12.81 21.72 -14.13
N GLN A 62 -14.00 21.87 -13.56
CA GLN A 62 -14.20 21.98 -12.11
C GLN A 62 -13.87 20.65 -11.41
N ARG A 63 -14.32 19.53 -11.98
CA ARG A 63 -14.02 18.20 -11.46
C ARG A 63 -12.53 17.89 -11.55
N ALA A 64 -11.90 18.25 -12.66
CA ALA A 64 -10.46 18.08 -12.84
C ALA A 64 -9.66 18.85 -11.79
N ALA A 65 -10.08 20.09 -11.47
CA ALA A 65 -9.41 20.88 -10.42
C ALA A 65 -9.52 20.22 -9.04
N ILE A 66 -10.69 19.67 -8.71
CA ILE A 66 -10.91 18.94 -7.45
C ILE A 66 -9.99 17.71 -7.40
N LEU A 67 -9.93 16.94 -8.48
CA LEU A 67 -9.10 15.73 -8.54
C LEU A 67 -7.62 16.04 -8.41
N ARG A 68 -7.13 17.12 -9.04
CA ARG A 68 -5.74 17.57 -8.89
C ARG A 68 -5.43 17.95 -7.45
N LYS A 69 -6.34 18.66 -6.79
CA LYS A 69 -6.16 19.05 -5.39
C LYS A 69 -6.11 17.83 -4.48
N ARG A 70 -6.98 16.84 -4.72
CA ARG A 70 -6.97 15.57 -3.97
C ARG A 70 -5.65 14.82 -4.16
N SER A 71 -5.09 14.83 -5.36
CA SER A 71 -3.84 14.13 -5.63
C SER A 71 -2.65 14.71 -4.86
N GLN A 72 -2.69 15.99 -4.54
CA GLN A 72 -1.65 16.64 -3.73
C GLN A 72 -1.66 16.17 -2.28
N GLN A 73 -2.76 15.55 -1.83
CA GLN A 73 -2.91 15.02 -0.49
C GLN A 73 -2.55 13.54 -0.40
N ARG A 74 -2.07 12.93 -1.49
CA ARG A 74 -1.66 11.53 -1.50
C ARG A 74 -0.42 11.34 -0.63
N ALA A 75 -0.39 10.23 0.08
CA ALA A 75 0.72 9.88 0.96
C ALA A 75 1.16 8.44 0.71
N VAL A 76 2.40 8.14 1.06
CA VAL A 76 2.96 6.79 1.01
C VAL A 76 3.06 6.27 2.44
N VAL A 77 2.52 5.08 2.66
CA VAL A 77 2.56 4.41 3.97
C VAL A 77 3.22 3.06 3.80
N ARG A 78 4.16 2.74 4.67
CA ARG A 78 4.76 1.42 4.77
C ARG A 78 4.03 0.63 5.85
N VAL A 79 3.57 -0.55 5.50
CA VAL A 79 2.86 -1.43 6.42
C VAL A 79 3.58 -2.76 6.50
N VAL A 80 3.85 -3.24 7.71
CA VAL A 80 4.43 -4.56 7.94
C VAL A 80 3.39 -5.40 8.66
N LEU A 81 2.93 -6.46 7.99
CA LEU A 81 1.91 -7.37 8.50
C LEU A 81 2.52 -8.70 8.90
N ARG A 82 1.92 -9.35 9.90
CA ARG A 82 2.29 -10.70 10.34
C ARG A 82 1.26 -11.75 9.92
N GLU A 83 0.24 -11.37 9.19
CA GLU A 83 -0.79 -12.25 8.65
C GLU A 83 -1.15 -11.81 7.22
N GLY A 84 -1.80 -12.68 6.47
CA GLY A 84 -2.18 -12.38 5.10
C GLY A 84 -3.64 -12.72 4.83
N ARG A 85 -4.55 -11.83 5.18
CA ARG A 85 -5.97 -11.97 4.82
C ARG A 85 -6.22 -11.37 3.45
N LYS A 86 -7.25 -11.84 2.78
CA LYS A 86 -7.63 -11.35 1.46
C LYS A 86 -7.84 -9.83 1.48
N ARG A 87 -7.07 -9.11 0.66
CA ARG A 87 -7.14 -7.64 0.52
C ARG A 87 -7.01 -6.90 1.86
N GLN A 88 -6.22 -7.45 2.77
CA GLN A 88 -6.13 -6.93 4.13
C GLN A 88 -5.68 -5.49 4.21
N VAL A 89 -4.61 -5.11 3.50
CA VAL A 89 -4.09 -3.72 3.54
C VAL A 89 -5.15 -2.74 3.03
N LYS A 90 -5.83 -3.08 1.93
CA LYS A 90 -6.87 -2.22 1.36
C LYS A 90 -8.03 -2.05 2.32
N ARG A 91 -8.46 -3.13 2.98
CA ARG A 91 -9.57 -3.09 3.96
C ARG A 91 -9.19 -2.31 5.21
N MET A 92 -7.98 -2.50 5.73
CA MET A 92 -7.50 -1.80 6.91
C MET A 92 -7.42 -0.30 6.69
N LEU A 93 -6.83 0.13 5.58
CA LEU A 93 -6.72 1.56 5.27
C LEU A 93 -8.08 2.19 4.96
N SER A 94 -8.98 1.44 4.33
CA SER A 94 -10.34 1.89 4.10
C SER A 94 -11.09 2.12 5.43
N ALA A 95 -10.85 1.27 6.43
CA ALA A 95 -11.47 1.38 7.75
C ALA A 95 -11.08 2.68 8.48
N ILE A 96 -9.89 3.21 8.21
CA ILE A 96 -9.47 4.52 8.73
C ILE A 96 -9.71 5.65 7.73
N LYS A 97 -10.56 5.41 6.74
CA LYS A 97 -11.03 6.39 5.74
C LYS A 97 -9.95 6.86 4.76
N HIS A 98 -8.98 5.99 4.47
CA HIS A 98 -7.95 6.25 3.46
C HIS A 98 -7.95 5.14 2.41
N GLY A 99 -8.44 5.44 1.21
CA GLY A 99 -8.43 4.50 0.10
C GLY A 99 -7.02 4.25 -0.43
N VAL A 100 -6.72 3.00 -0.79
CA VAL A 100 -5.44 2.62 -1.41
C VAL A 100 -5.52 2.82 -2.91
N LEU A 101 -4.64 3.65 -3.45
CA LEU A 101 -4.57 3.93 -4.89
C LEU A 101 -3.61 2.99 -5.61
N ALA A 102 -2.54 2.57 -4.93
CA ALA A 102 -1.57 1.63 -5.46
C ALA A 102 -0.92 0.88 -4.32
N LEU A 103 -0.52 -0.36 -4.55
CA LEU A 103 0.05 -1.24 -3.55
C LEU A 103 1.24 -1.98 -4.12
N HIS A 104 2.35 -1.99 -3.38
CA HIS A 104 3.57 -2.69 -3.75
C HIS A 104 4.06 -3.50 -2.56
N ARG A 105 4.40 -4.76 -2.79
CA ARG A 105 5.00 -5.62 -1.76
C ARG A 105 6.51 -5.68 -1.97
N ASP A 106 7.27 -5.24 -0.96
CA ASP A 106 8.74 -5.24 -1.00
C ASP A 106 9.34 -6.57 -0.55
N SER A 107 8.69 -7.24 0.40
CA SER A 107 9.27 -8.45 1.01
C SER A 107 8.18 -9.40 1.47
N PHE A 108 8.56 -10.66 1.58
CA PHE A 108 7.72 -11.73 2.11
C PHE A 108 8.59 -12.61 3.01
N GLY A 109 8.37 -12.50 4.32
CA GLY A 109 9.25 -13.13 5.29
C GLY A 109 10.70 -12.67 5.12
N PRO A 110 11.66 -13.59 5.05
CA PRO A 110 13.07 -13.23 4.87
C PRO A 110 13.45 -12.90 3.42
N ILE A 111 12.49 -12.97 2.48
CA ILE A 111 12.77 -12.77 1.06
C ILE A 111 12.41 -11.35 0.66
N GLU A 112 13.34 -10.68 -0.01
CA GLU A 112 13.15 -9.34 -0.53
C GLU A 112 12.98 -9.35 -2.05
N LEU A 113 12.13 -8.46 -2.56
CA LEU A 113 11.91 -8.32 -3.99
C LEU A 113 13.14 -7.73 -4.69
N GLY A 114 13.82 -6.81 -4.04
CA GLY A 114 14.98 -6.15 -4.61
C GLY A 114 14.68 -5.40 -5.90
N ASP A 115 15.55 -5.55 -6.89
CA ASP A 115 15.45 -4.85 -8.17
C ASP A 115 14.72 -5.66 -9.26
N LEU A 116 14.03 -6.74 -8.88
CA LEU A 116 13.34 -7.58 -9.86
C LEU A 116 12.25 -6.76 -10.60
N PRO A 117 12.35 -6.65 -11.93
CA PRO A 117 11.38 -5.86 -12.70
C PRO A 117 9.98 -6.47 -12.63
N ARG A 118 8.97 -5.61 -12.78
CA ARG A 118 7.58 -6.02 -12.82
C ARG A 118 7.34 -7.01 -13.97
N GLY A 119 6.57 -8.04 -13.69
CA GLY A 119 6.27 -9.09 -14.68
C GLY A 119 7.38 -10.10 -14.87
N GLN A 120 8.51 -9.93 -14.19
CA GLN A 120 9.63 -10.87 -14.23
C GLN A 120 9.57 -11.78 -13.00
N TRP A 121 10.27 -12.91 -13.10
CA TRP A 121 10.40 -13.84 -11.99
C TRP A 121 11.83 -14.33 -11.90
N ARG A 122 12.19 -14.89 -10.76
CA ARG A 122 13.47 -15.56 -10.57
C ARG A 122 13.29 -16.74 -9.61
N GLU A 123 14.20 -17.66 -9.65
CA GLU A 123 14.23 -18.72 -8.66
C GLU A 123 14.81 -18.21 -7.36
N LEU A 124 14.35 -18.78 -6.25
CA LEU A 124 14.92 -18.51 -4.94
C LEU A 124 16.30 -19.16 -4.83
N THR A 125 17.22 -18.46 -4.15
CA THR A 125 18.52 -19.06 -3.85
C THR A 125 18.35 -20.14 -2.77
N PRO A 126 19.29 -21.11 -2.66
CA PRO A 126 19.24 -22.10 -1.58
C PRO A 126 19.19 -21.45 -0.19
N GLU A 127 19.90 -20.34 -0.01
CA GLU A 127 19.89 -19.57 1.25
C GLU A 127 18.49 -18.99 1.54
N GLU A 128 17.82 -18.50 0.54
CA GLU A 128 16.47 -17.97 0.67
C GLU A 128 15.47 -19.07 1.05
N VAL A 129 15.58 -20.24 0.42
CA VAL A 129 14.74 -21.40 0.74
C VAL A 129 14.98 -21.85 2.18
N ALA A 130 16.24 -21.94 2.58
CA ALA A 130 16.59 -22.30 3.96
C ALA A 130 16.04 -21.28 4.97
N ALA A 131 16.12 -19.98 4.65
CA ALA A 131 15.59 -18.92 5.51
C ALA A 131 14.07 -19.01 5.65
N LEU A 132 13.35 -19.35 4.56
CA LEU A 132 11.91 -19.56 4.63
C LEU A 132 11.56 -20.72 5.54
N HIS A 133 12.24 -21.86 5.42
CA HIS A 133 12.02 -22.99 6.30
C HIS A 133 12.29 -22.64 7.75
N ALA A 134 13.33 -21.89 8.02
CA ALA A 134 13.66 -21.45 9.39
C ALA A 134 12.61 -20.49 9.96
N SER A 135 11.90 -19.73 9.12
CA SER A 135 10.88 -18.78 9.58
C SER A 135 9.54 -19.45 9.90
N ILE A 136 9.33 -20.67 9.46
CA ILE A 136 8.13 -21.43 9.74
C ILE A 136 8.27 -22.10 11.10
N LYS A 137 7.31 -21.86 11.97
CA LYS A 137 7.32 -22.43 13.31
C LYS A 137 6.12 -23.38 13.48
#